data_3a0947b1d3bd7fa13ad4f61ef4100e50
#
_entry.id   3a0947b1d3bd7fa13ad4f61ef4100e50
#
_cell.length_a   1.000
_cell.length_b   1.000
_cell.length_c   1.000
_cell.angle_alpha   90.00
_cell.angle_beta   90.00
_cell.angle_gamma   90.00
#
_symmetry.space_group_name_H-M   'P 1'
#
loop_
_entity.id
_entity.type
_entity.pdbx_description
1 polymer ?
#
loop_
_entity_poly.entity_id
_entity_poly.type
_entity_poly.pdbx_seq_one_letter_code
_entity_poly.pdbx_strand_id
1 'polypeptide(L)'
;MSDTQPHAMTHPELEQALRMSRIAIEATQPVLEEGRFAAKAVIGQPVVVSSRVFADGHDQLAAAVCWRQKGDEGWRRAPLKRVDHGRDIWQGQFTATQVATHEFRIEAWWDVYESYRYELSKKHAAGVPVGLELTEGRLLVERAVQRAQGETRAVLDDLLHRLDSAHLDDERVSVLLAHETAAAMAAADPREHCSASPIYPLEVERPLAQFASWYELFPRSETDDPNRHGTLRDVHKRLPAIRDMGFDVLYFPPIHPIGRAHRKGPNNSLQAGPNDPGSPYAIGSEDGGHDAIHPQLGTLEDFRELVAAAAENGLEIALDFAIQCSQDHPWLKEHPGWFSWRPDGTIRYAENPPKKYQDIVNVDFYAEDAMPDLWLALRDVVWHWVEQGVKIFRVDNPHTKPLPFWEWLIADIRARDPDVMFLSEAFTRPAMMARLGKVGFNQSYTYFTWRNAKAELSEYLTELNEHPLRDCYRPNFFVNTPDINPFFLQEAGRAGFLIRVALATMGSGLWGMYSGFELCESAAIAGKEEYLDSEKYQIRVRDYHAPGNIIAEIAQLNRIRRQNPALQTHLGFKPYLAWNDNILYFGKRTADLSNFVLVAVSLDP
;
A
#
# COMPACT_ATOMS: atom_id res chain seq x y z
N MET A 1 54.39 -55.75 4.46
CA MET A 1 53.03 -55.53 3.94
C MET A 1 52.38 -54.53 4.86
N SER A 2 52.40 -53.27 4.51
CA SER A 2 51.78 -52.20 5.26
C SER A 2 50.35 -51.96 4.68
N ASP A 3 49.37 -52.29 5.48
CA ASP A 3 47.97 -52.05 5.21
C ASP A 3 47.69 -50.53 5.27
N THR A 4 47.73 -49.89 4.13
CA THR A 4 47.24 -48.53 4.01
C THR A 4 45.72 -48.61 3.76
N GLN A 5 44.91 -48.52 4.83
CA GLN A 5 43.51 -48.20 4.70
C GLN A 5 43.39 -46.81 4.05
N PRO A 6 42.54 -46.62 3.03
CA PRO A 6 42.30 -45.30 2.50
C PRO A 6 41.60 -44.44 3.57
N HIS A 7 42.28 -43.40 4.01
CA HIS A 7 41.65 -42.35 4.80
C HIS A 7 40.49 -41.79 3.96
N ALA A 8 39.26 -42.02 4.41
CA ALA A 8 38.11 -41.32 3.90
C ALA A 8 38.33 -39.84 4.16
N MET A 9 38.74 -39.10 3.14
CA MET A 9 38.78 -37.65 3.20
C MET A 9 37.34 -37.17 3.29
N THR A 10 36.94 -36.64 4.44
CA THR A 10 35.68 -35.90 4.58
C THR A 10 35.81 -34.60 3.82
N HIS A 11 35.00 -34.42 2.77
CA HIS A 11 34.90 -33.18 2.01
C HIS A 11 33.56 -32.49 2.39
N PRO A 12 33.49 -31.71 3.48
CA PRO A 12 32.24 -31.10 3.91
C PRO A 12 31.63 -30.21 2.84
N GLU A 13 32.44 -29.53 2.03
CA GLU A 13 31.97 -28.72 0.89
C GLU A 13 31.32 -29.57 -0.22
N LEU A 14 31.86 -30.76 -0.48
CA LEU A 14 31.27 -31.70 -1.43
C LEU A 14 29.93 -32.24 -0.91
N GLU A 15 29.87 -32.61 0.37
CA GLU A 15 28.59 -33.05 0.98
C GLU A 15 27.53 -31.96 0.94
N GLN A 16 27.93 -30.72 1.16
CA GLN A 16 27.02 -29.56 1.01
C GLN A 16 26.55 -29.42 -0.43
N ALA A 17 27.46 -29.48 -1.41
CA ALA A 17 27.12 -29.36 -2.83
C ALA A 17 26.16 -30.47 -3.30
N LEU A 18 26.37 -31.71 -2.83
CA LEU A 18 25.48 -32.84 -3.14
C LEU A 18 24.03 -32.69 -2.59
N ARG A 19 23.85 -31.85 -1.59
CA ARG A 19 22.52 -31.55 -1.01
C ARG A 19 21.87 -30.32 -1.63
N MET A 20 22.58 -29.53 -2.43
CA MET A 20 22.03 -28.37 -3.10
C MET A 20 20.99 -28.76 -4.13
N SER A 21 19.95 -27.94 -4.26
CA SER A 21 18.98 -28.11 -5.34
C SER A 21 19.62 -27.88 -6.70
N ARG A 22 19.29 -28.72 -7.67
CA ARG A 22 19.63 -28.51 -9.08
C ARG A 22 18.74 -27.50 -9.77
N ILE A 23 17.54 -27.22 -9.21
CA ILE A 23 16.60 -26.23 -9.73
C ILE A 23 16.87 -24.92 -9.04
N ALA A 24 17.25 -23.91 -9.82
CA ALA A 24 17.40 -22.54 -9.36
C ALA A 24 16.05 -21.80 -9.40
N ILE A 25 15.72 -21.10 -8.31
CA ILE A 25 14.56 -20.21 -8.20
C ILE A 25 15.09 -18.84 -7.78
N GLU A 26 15.05 -17.87 -8.68
CA GLU A 26 15.70 -16.58 -8.50
C GLU A 26 14.79 -15.41 -8.91
N ALA A 27 15.17 -14.20 -8.48
CA ALA A 27 14.51 -12.95 -8.84
C ALA A 27 12.97 -12.99 -8.70
N THR A 28 12.50 -13.62 -7.62
CA THR A 28 11.06 -13.69 -7.32
C THR A 28 10.49 -12.30 -7.05
N GLN A 29 9.33 -12.00 -7.62
CA GLN A 29 8.57 -10.76 -7.41
C GLN A 29 7.09 -11.08 -7.12
N PRO A 30 6.41 -10.27 -6.26
CA PRO A 30 6.92 -9.10 -5.54
C PRO A 30 7.68 -9.52 -4.26
N VAL A 31 8.93 -9.14 -4.13
CA VAL A 31 9.76 -9.39 -2.93
C VAL A 31 10.56 -8.14 -2.59
N LEU A 32 10.51 -7.73 -1.32
CA LEU A 32 11.18 -6.53 -0.82
C LEU A 32 12.31 -6.92 0.13
N GLU A 33 13.55 -6.42 -0.14
CA GLU A 33 14.74 -6.65 0.68
C GLU A 33 14.86 -8.14 1.06
N GLU A 34 14.88 -9.02 0.06
CA GLU A 34 15.00 -10.48 0.22
C GLU A 34 13.91 -11.11 1.15
N GLY A 35 12.75 -10.45 1.27
CA GLY A 35 11.65 -10.89 2.13
C GLY A 35 11.68 -10.31 3.55
N ARG A 36 12.55 -9.35 3.84
CA ARG A 36 12.56 -8.65 5.14
C ARG A 36 11.27 -7.84 5.36
N PHE A 37 10.67 -7.31 4.31
CA PHE A 37 9.42 -6.55 4.36
C PHE A 37 8.36 -7.19 3.47
N ALA A 38 7.11 -7.04 3.89
CA ALA A 38 5.97 -7.50 3.12
C ALA A 38 5.72 -6.61 1.89
N ALA A 39 5.55 -7.24 0.74
CA ALA A 39 4.91 -6.57 -0.39
C ALA A 39 3.41 -6.37 -0.11
N LYS A 40 2.77 -5.43 -0.81
CA LYS A 40 1.37 -5.05 -0.56
C LYS A 40 0.44 -5.59 -1.63
N ALA A 41 -0.69 -6.09 -1.21
CA ALA A 41 -1.79 -6.53 -2.06
C ALA A 41 -3.13 -6.01 -1.53
N VAL A 42 -4.18 -6.19 -2.30
CA VAL A 42 -5.55 -5.85 -1.90
C VAL A 42 -6.42 -7.10 -1.97
N ILE A 43 -7.27 -7.27 -0.95
CA ILE A 43 -8.21 -8.40 -0.90
C ILE A 43 -9.04 -8.51 -2.18
N GLY A 44 -9.21 -9.74 -2.67
CA GLY A 44 -9.99 -10.02 -3.87
C GLY A 44 -9.33 -9.64 -5.19
N GLN A 45 -8.17 -8.98 -5.17
CA GLN A 45 -7.40 -8.68 -6.38
C GLN A 45 -6.35 -9.75 -6.67
N PRO A 46 -6.02 -10.01 -7.95
CA PRO A 46 -4.98 -10.96 -8.31
C PRO A 46 -3.59 -10.45 -7.90
N VAL A 47 -2.86 -11.27 -7.17
CA VAL A 47 -1.44 -11.08 -6.87
C VAL A 47 -0.64 -11.79 -7.96
N VAL A 48 -0.02 -11.03 -8.83
CA VAL A 48 0.84 -11.58 -9.89
C VAL A 48 2.22 -11.86 -9.32
N VAL A 49 2.67 -13.10 -9.45
CA VAL A 49 3.99 -13.55 -9.00
C VAL A 49 4.81 -13.99 -10.19
N SER A 50 6.05 -13.55 -10.25
CA SER A 50 7.01 -13.99 -11.27
C SER A 50 8.32 -14.44 -10.64
N SER A 51 9.03 -15.37 -11.28
CA SER A 51 10.34 -15.85 -10.84
C SER A 51 11.12 -16.38 -12.05
N ARG A 52 12.43 -16.36 -11.97
CA ARG A 52 13.29 -17.15 -12.86
C ARG A 52 13.38 -18.55 -12.31
N VAL A 53 13.00 -19.54 -13.11
CA VAL A 53 13.09 -20.95 -12.74
C VAL A 53 13.80 -21.71 -13.86
N PHE A 54 14.95 -22.30 -13.55
CA PHE A 54 15.76 -23.03 -14.52
C PHE A 54 16.58 -24.12 -13.82
N ALA A 55 17.08 -25.07 -14.60
CA ALA A 55 17.96 -26.14 -14.12
C ALA A 55 18.99 -26.50 -15.19
N ASP A 56 19.94 -27.35 -14.83
CA ASP A 56 20.83 -27.99 -15.76
C ASP A 56 20.09 -29.04 -16.63
N GLY A 57 20.67 -29.42 -17.76
CA GLY A 57 20.11 -30.43 -18.67
C GLY A 57 19.03 -29.90 -19.61
N HIS A 58 18.19 -30.82 -20.11
CA HIS A 58 17.16 -30.51 -21.11
C HIS A 58 15.74 -30.90 -20.65
N ASP A 59 15.64 -31.45 -19.44
CA ASP A 59 14.35 -31.86 -18.89
C ASP A 59 13.43 -30.65 -18.66
N GLN A 60 12.14 -30.88 -18.80
CA GLN A 60 11.14 -29.86 -18.57
C GLN A 60 10.89 -29.69 -17.07
N LEU A 61 10.59 -28.46 -16.69
CA LEU A 61 10.24 -28.10 -15.32
C LEU A 61 8.75 -27.74 -15.23
N ALA A 62 8.19 -27.96 -14.06
CA ALA A 62 6.95 -27.35 -13.63
C ALA A 62 7.20 -26.49 -12.40
N ALA A 63 6.37 -25.43 -12.24
CA ALA A 63 6.47 -24.54 -11.10
C ALA A 63 5.09 -24.09 -10.64
N ALA A 64 4.98 -23.77 -9.35
CA ALA A 64 3.76 -23.24 -8.75
C ALA A 64 4.09 -22.14 -7.73
N VAL A 65 3.20 -21.17 -7.59
CA VAL A 65 3.13 -20.32 -6.41
C VAL A 65 2.31 -21.02 -5.34
N CYS A 66 2.85 -21.09 -4.14
CA CYS A 66 2.16 -21.59 -2.96
C CYS A 66 1.93 -20.42 -2.01
N TRP A 67 0.71 -20.28 -1.46
CA TRP A 67 0.37 -19.20 -0.53
C TRP A 67 -0.55 -19.68 0.58
N ARG A 68 -0.52 -18.95 1.69
CA ARG A 68 -1.41 -19.16 2.83
C ARG A 68 -1.54 -17.87 3.65
N GLN A 69 -2.54 -17.77 4.50
CA GLN A 69 -2.53 -16.78 5.57
C GLN A 69 -1.44 -17.18 6.59
N LYS A 70 -0.74 -16.22 7.13
CA LYS A 70 0.28 -16.48 8.15
C LYS A 70 -0.37 -17.15 9.38
N GLY A 71 0.20 -18.29 9.75
CA GLY A 71 -0.33 -19.12 10.85
C GLY A 71 -1.18 -20.32 10.39
N ASP A 72 -1.63 -20.35 9.14
CA ASP A 72 -2.30 -21.53 8.58
C ASP A 72 -1.31 -22.68 8.38
N GLU A 73 -1.75 -23.92 8.57
CA GLU A 73 -0.91 -25.10 8.30
C GLU A 73 -0.84 -25.45 6.82
N GLY A 74 -1.93 -25.26 6.07
CA GLY A 74 -2.09 -25.69 4.68
C GLY A 74 -1.66 -24.65 3.65
N TRP A 75 -0.93 -25.09 2.61
CA TRP A 75 -0.61 -24.28 1.44
C TRP A 75 -1.64 -24.48 0.33
N ARG A 76 -2.16 -23.37 -0.22
CA ARG A 76 -2.88 -23.36 -1.51
C ARG A 76 -1.85 -23.25 -2.63
N ARG A 77 -2.19 -23.68 -3.84
CA ARG A 77 -1.28 -23.66 -4.99
C ARG A 77 -1.96 -23.18 -6.26
N ALA A 78 -1.21 -22.47 -7.07
CA ALA A 78 -1.56 -22.14 -8.45
C ALA A 78 -0.33 -22.35 -9.36
N PRO A 79 -0.53 -22.87 -10.59
CA PRO A 79 0.58 -23.12 -11.51
C PRO A 79 1.22 -21.81 -11.98
N LEU A 80 2.53 -21.84 -12.16
CA LEU A 80 3.25 -20.84 -12.95
C LEU A 80 3.40 -21.32 -14.39
N LYS A 81 3.34 -20.40 -15.33
CA LYS A 81 3.59 -20.63 -16.75
C LYS A 81 4.87 -19.92 -17.17
N ARG A 82 5.68 -20.55 -17.99
CA ARG A 82 6.88 -19.94 -18.58
C ARG A 82 6.44 -18.93 -19.63
N VAL A 83 6.62 -17.64 -19.36
CA VAL A 83 6.16 -16.53 -20.21
C VAL A 83 7.27 -15.94 -21.06
N ASP A 84 8.54 -16.18 -20.68
CA ASP A 84 9.72 -15.82 -21.46
C ASP A 84 10.73 -16.97 -21.44
N HIS A 85 10.84 -17.67 -22.56
CA HIS A 85 11.75 -18.81 -22.70
C HIS A 85 13.22 -18.40 -22.78
N GLY A 86 13.52 -17.19 -23.26
CA GLY A 86 14.90 -16.72 -23.40
C GLY A 86 15.52 -16.26 -22.08
N ARG A 87 14.66 -15.92 -21.10
CA ARG A 87 15.07 -15.42 -19.78
C ARG A 87 14.62 -16.31 -18.63
N ASP A 88 14.00 -17.46 -18.92
CA ASP A 88 13.47 -18.41 -17.94
C ASP A 88 12.48 -17.79 -16.95
N ILE A 89 11.67 -16.81 -17.42
CA ILE A 89 10.68 -16.14 -16.58
C ILE A 89 9.39 -16.96 -16.55
N TRP A 90 8.99 -17.31 -15.33
CA TRP A 90 7.73 -17.95 -15.03
C TRP A 90 6.81 -16.99 -14.30
N GLN A 91 5.52 -17.03 -14.59
CA GLN A 91 4.52 -16.15 -14.01
C GLN A 91 3.22 -16.89 -13.71
N GLY A 92 2.60 -16.54 -12.62
CA GLY A 92 1.27 -16.98 -12.23
C GLY A 92 0.63 -15.97 -11.30
N GLN A 93 -0.56 -16.29 -10.84
CA GLN A 93 -1.27 -15.40 -9.92
C GLN A 93 -2.11 -16.20 -8.94
N PHE A 94 -2.40 -15.56 -7.80
CA PHE A 94 -3.36 -16.05 -6.83
C PHE A 94 -4.18 -14.88 -6.28
N THR A 95 -5.28 -15.19 -5.59
CA THR A 95 -6.13 -14.18 -4.97
C THR A 95 -6.30 -14.52 -3.48
N ALA A 96 -5.97 -13.57 -2.63
CA ALA A 96 -6.21 -13.67 -1.20
C ALA A 96 -7.64 -13.19 -0.87
N THR A 97 -8.30 -13.89 0.04
CA THR A 97 -9.72 -13.68 0.38
C THR A 97 -9.93 -13.12 1.78
N GLN A 98 -8.85 -12.77 2.48
CA GLN A 98 -8.89 -12.21 3.83
C GLN A 98 -7.89 -11.07 3.96
N VAL A 99 -8.27 -10.01 4.66
CA VAL A 99 -7.39 -8.91 5.07
C VAL A 99 -6.53 -9.41 6.21
N ALA A 100 -5.26 -9.68 5.94
CA ALA A 100 -4.30 -10.22 6.91
C ALA A 100 -2.90 -10.26 6.30
N THR A 101 -1.91 -10.56 7.12
CA THR A 101 -0.58 -10.96 6.62
C THR A 101 -0.66 -12.37 6.03
N HIS A 102 -0.20 -12.52 4.81
CA HIS A 102 -0.06 -13.78 4.08
C HIS A 102 1.42 -14.10 3.86
N GLU A 103 1.65 -15.32 3.43
CA GLU A 103 2.96 -15.84 3.06
C GLU A 103 2.85 -16.54 1.71
N PHE A 104 3.89 -16.40 0.89
CA PHE A 104 3.98 -17.16 -0.36
C PHE A 104 5.41 -17.64 -0.60
N ARG A 105 5.53 -18.68 -1.43
CA ARG A 105 6.80 -19.20 -1.94
C ARG A 105 6.59 -19.77 -3.33
N ILE A 106 7.68 -19.95 -4.06
CA ILE A 106 7.70 -20.68 -5.32
C ILE A 106 8.18 -22.10 -5.06
N GLU A 107 7.46 -23.07 -5.60
CA GLU A 107 7.90 -24.47 -5.69
C GLU A 107 8.15 -24.81 -7.15
N ALA A 108 9.22 -25.55 -7.43
CA ALA A 108 9.55 -26.02 -8.77
C ALA A 108 10.09 -27.46 -8.71
N TRP A 109 9.77 -28.26 -9.71
CA TRP A 109 10.12 -29.67 -9.78
C TRP A 109 10.32 -30.11 -11.22
N TRP A 110 10.92 -31.32 -11.41
CA TRP A 110 11.06 -31.93 -12.71
C TRP A 110 9.73 -32.45 -13.19
N ASP A 111 9.25 -31.94 -14.35
CA ASP A 111 8.05 -32.47 -15.01
C ASP A 111 8.47 -33.66 -15.89
N VAL A 112 8.47 -34.83 -15.28
CA VAL A 112 8.90 -36.07 -15.94
C VAL A 112 8.01 -36.38 -17.15
N TYR A 113 6.71 -36.13 -17.03
CA TYR A 113 5.81 -36.44 -18.14
C TYR A 113 5.94 -35.43 -19.28
N GLU A 114 6.10 -34.17 -19.01
CA GLU A 114 6.30 -33.16 -20.05
C GLU A 114 7.67 -33.30 -20.72
N SER A 115 8.71 -33.72 -19.98
CA SER A 115 10.01 -34.11 -20.56
C SER A 115 9.86 -35.26 -21.55
N TYR A 116 9.15 -36.32 -21.15
CA TYR A 116 8.81 -37.42 -22.00
C TYR A 116 7.99 -37.01 -23.25
N ARG A 117 6.95 -36.20 -23.05
CA ARG A 117 6.12 -35.68 -24.16
C ARG A 117 6.91 -34.88 -25.17
N TYR A 118 7.81 -34.03 -24.68
CA TYR A 118 8.70 -33.25 -25.53
C TYR A 118 9.59 -34.15 -26.39
N GLU A 119 10.19 -35.17 -25.80
CA GLU A 119 11.02 -36.15 -26.51
C GLU A 119 10.23 -36.95 -27.54
N LEU A 120 9.11 -37.53 -27.12
CA LEU A 120 8.20 -38.30 -28.01
C LEU A 120 7.77 -37.46 -29.20
N SER A 121 7.33 -36.22 -28.97
CA SER A 121 6.89 -35.33 -30.04
C SER A 121 7.98 -35.01 -31.06
N LYS A 122 9.22 -34.83 -30.62
CA LYS A 122 10.37 -34.55 -31.48
C LYS A 122 10.80 -35.75 -32.30
N LYS A 123 10.88 -36.93 -31.68
CA LYS A 123 11.24 -38.16 -32.36
C LYS A 123 10.17 -38.57 -33.40
N HIS A 124 8.89 -38.50 -33.03
CA HIS A 124 7.78 -38.79 -33.94
C HIS A 124 7.76 -37.83 -35.14
N ALA A 125 7.89 -36.52 -34.91
CA ALA A 125 7.95 -35.51 -35.97
C ALA A 125 9.17 -35.70 -36.91
N ALA A 126 10.26 -36.28 -36.42
CA ALA A 126 11.45 -36.60 -37.21
C ALA A 126 11.36 -37.95 -37.94
N GLY A 127 10.24 -38.72 -37.80
CA GLY A 127 10.06 -40.05 -38.39
C GLY A 127 10.94 -41.13 -37.77
N VAL A 128 11.45 -40.92 -36.57
CA VAL A 128 12.24 -41.94 -35.83
C VAL A 128 11.28 -42.94 -35.23
N PRO A 129 11.59 -44.26 -35.27
CA PRO A 129 10.77 -45.28 -34.60
C PRO A 129 10.61 -44.99 -33.11
N VAL A 130 9.39 -44.98 -32.60
CA VAL A 130 9.06 -44.56 -31.21
C VAL A 130 8.53 -45.72 -30.34
N GLY A 131 8.76 -46.96 -30.70
CA GLY A 131 8.24 -48.12 -29.96
C GLY A 131 8.72 -48.22 -28.51
N LEU A 132 9.97 -47.78 -28.21
CA LEU A 132 10.47 -47.69 -26.84
C LEU A 132 9.75 -46.58 -26.06
N GLU A 133 9.63 -45.40 -26.64
CA GLU A 133 8.96 -44.25 -26.05
C GLU A 133 7.48 -44.55 -25.76
N LEU A 134 6.79 -45.32 -26.64
CA LEU A 134 5.41 -45.75 -26.39
C LEU A 134 5.31 -46.67 -25.15
N THR A 135 6.31 -47.56 -24.98
CA THR A 135 6.40 -48.41 -23.79
C THR A 135 6.68 -47.59 -22.53
N GLU A 136 7.60 -46.64 -22.57
CA GLU A 136 7.90 -45.75 -21.48
C GLU A 136 6.70 -44.88 -21.08
N GLY A 137 5.99 -44.30 -22.07
CA GLY A 137 4.78 -43.52 -21.84
C GLY A 137 3.69 -44.31 -21.13
N ARG A 138 3.45 -45.57 -21.58
CA ARG A 138 2.52 -46.46 -20.93
C ARG A 138 2.88 -46.73 -19.46
N LEU A 139 4.15 -47.00 -19.19
CA LEU A 139 4.65 -47.23 -17.82
C LEU A 139 4.49 -45.97 -16.95
N LEU A 140 4.68 -44.77 -17.50
CA LEU A 140 4.45 -43.52 -16.78
C LEU A 140 2.98 -43.35 -16.38
N VAL A 141 2.04 -43.66 -17.29
CA VAL A 141 0.60 -43.62 -16.99
C VAL A 141 0.24 -44.68 -15.95
N GLU A 142 0.75 -45.91 -16.03
CA GLU A 142 0.54 -46.96 -15.02
C GLU A 142 0.98 -46.54 -13.61
N ARG A 143 2.17 -45.94 -13.49
CA ARG A 143 2.66 -45.41 -12.23
C ARG A 143 1.77 -44.27 -11.70
N ALA A 144 1.26 -43.41 -12.58
CA ALA A 144 0.32 -42.36 -12.22
C ALA A 144 -1.02 -42.91 -11.71
N VAL A 145 -1.59 -43.95 -12.35
CA VAL A 145 -2.79 -44.64 -11.87
C VAL A 145 -2.64 -45.21 -10.46
N GLN A 146 -1.45 -45.77 -10.13
CA GLN A 146 -1.20 -46.31 -8.79
C GLN A 146 -1.26 -45.26 -7.69
N ARG A 147 -0.94 -43.99 -8.01
CA ARG A 147 -0.91 -42.87 -7.07
C ARG A 147 -2.22 -42.09 -7.07
N ALA A 148 -2.88 -42.00 -8.20
CA ALA A 148 -4.10 -41.22 -8.39
C ALA A 148 -5.31 -41.78 -7.63
N GLN A 149 -6.20 -40.87 -7.24
CA GLN A 149 -7.48 -41.18 -6.59
C GLN A 149 -8.63 -40.45 -7.29
N GLY A 150 -9.87 -40.91 -7.03
CA GLY A 150 -11.09 -40.27 -7.53
C GLY A 150 -11.14 -40.11 -9.04
N GLU A 151 -11.53 -38.93 -9.48
CA GLU A 151 -11.72 -38.61 -10.92
C GLU A 151 -10.42 -38.71 -11.72
N THR A 152 -9.31 -38.25 -11.18
CA THR A 152 -8.00 -38.35 -11.84
C THR A 152 -7.62 -39.78 -12.13
N ARG A 153 -7.89 -40.71 -11.21
CA ARG A 153 -7.66 -42.14 -11.44
C ARG A 153 -8.53 -42.70 -12.55
N ALA A 154 -9.82 -42.36 -12.55
CA ALA A 154 -10.74 -42.81 -13.59
C ALA A 154 -10.30 -42.36 -14.99
N VAL A 155 -9.84 -41.10 -15.12
CA VAL A 155 -9.30 -40.58 -16.39
C VAL A 155 -8.05 -41.34 -16.82
N LEU A 156 -7.13 -41.62 -15.90
CA LEU A 156 -5.88 -42.34 -16.20
C LEU A 156 -6.15 -43.82 -16.53
N ASP A 157 -7.13 -44.48 -15.90
CA ASP A 157 -7.56 -45.84 -16.24
C ASP A 157 -8.15 -45.88 -17.66
N ASP A 158 -8.99 -44.90 -18.05
CA ASP A 158 -9.50 -44.78 -19.43
C ASP A 158 -8.37 -44.59 -20.45
N LEU A 159 -7.37 -43.76 -20.12
CA LEU A 159 -6.20 -43.58 -20.97
C LEU A 159 -5.44 -44.90 -21.21
N LEU A 160 -5.26 -45.75 -20.20
CA LEU A 160 -4.66 -47.06 -20.37
C LEU A 160 -5.48 -47.93 -21.30
N HIS A 161 -6.81 -47.96 -21.15
CA HIS A 161 -7.69 -48.68 -22.05
C HIS A 161 -7.59 -48.21 -23.51
N ARG A 162 -7.49 -46.91 -23.73
CA ARG A 162 -7.31 -46.33 -25.08
C ARG A 162 -5.94 -46.70 -25.68
N LEU A 163 -4.89 -46.71 -24.88
CA LEU A 163 -3.55 -47.14 -25.30
C LEU A 163 -3.53 -48.64 -25.68
N ASP A 164 -4.22 -49.50 -24.91
CA ASP A 164 -4.31 -50.93 -25.15
C ASP A 164 -5.18 -51.28 -26.38
N SER A 165 -6.19 -50.45 -26.66
CA SER A 165 -7.11 -50.62 -27.79
C SER A 165 -6.55 -50.05 -29.09
N ALA A 166 -5.52 -49.20 -29.04
CA ALA A 166 -4.91 -48.61 -30.22
C ALA A 166 -4.07 -49.64 -30.99
N HIS A 167 -4.31 -49.79 -32.29
CA HIS A 167 -3.61 -50.74 -33.13
C HIS A 167 -2.38 -50.15 -33.84
N LEU A 168 -2.38 -48.86 -34.07
CA LEU A 168 -1.28 -48.13 -34.73
C LEU A 168 -0.48 -47.32 -33.75
N ASP A 169 0.82 -47.20 -33.97
CA ASP A 169 1.71 -46.36 -33.15
C ASP A 169 1.30 -44.89 -33.18
N ASP A 170 0.84 -44.38 -34.32
CA ASP A 170 0.33 -43.01 -34.45
C ASP A 170 -0.88 -42.72 -33.55
N GLU A 171 -1.76 -43.73 -33.37
CA GLU A 171 -2.91 -43.64 -32.47
C GLU A 171 -2.45 -43.54 -31.01
N ARG A 172 -1.45 -44.38 -30.61
CA ARG A 172 -0.85 -44.34 -29.27
C ARG A 172 -0.13 -43.03 -29.01
N VAL A 173 0.63 -42.54 -29.99
CA VAL A 173 1.27 -41.22 -29.93
C VAL A 173 0.25 -40.12 -29.71
N SER A 174 -0.86 -40.13 -30.47
CA SER A 174 -1.94 -39.16 -30.33
C SER A 174 -2.55 -39.16 -28.93
N VAL A 175 -2.79 -40.34 -28.32
CA VAL A 175 -3.30 -40.46 -26.95
C VAL A 175 -2.31 -39.89 -25.93
N LEU A 176 -1.01 -40.23 -26.03
CA LEU A 176 0.00 -39.78 -25.10
C LEU A 176 0.30 -38.28 -25.22
N LEU A 177 0.20 -37.70 -26.41
CA LEU A 177 0.42 -36.27 -26.63
C LEU A 177 -0.84 -35.40 -26.38
N ALA A 178 -2.00 -36.03 -26.15
CA ALA A 178 -3.26 -35.32 -25.93
C ALA A 178 -3.18 -34.37 -24.70
N HIS A 179 -3.86 -33.24 -24.78
CA HIS A 179 -3.91 -32.27 -23.69
C HIS A 179 -4.56 -32.85 -22.42
N GLU A 180 -5.60 -33.67 -22.58
CA GLU A 180 -6.27 -34.29 -21.44
C GLU A 180 -5.35 -35.26 -20.69
N THR A 181 -4.49 -36.01 -21.42
CA THR A 181 -3.47 -36.87 -20.84
C THR A 181 -2.47 -36.08 -20.05
N ALA A 182 -1.95 -34.96 -20.60
CA ALA A 182 -1.04 -34.07 -19.89
C ALA A 182 -1.66 -33.50 -18.60
N ALA A 183 -2.93 -33.11 -18.66
CA ALA A 183 -3.64 -32.58 -17.50
C ALA A 183 -3.81 -33.62 -16.38
N ALA A 184 -4.19 -34.87 -16.76
CA ALA A 184 -4.34 -35.96 -15.81
C ALA A 184 -3.00 -36.37 -15.19
N MET A 185 -1.93 -36.45 -16.00
CA MET A 185 -0.58 -36.75 -15.52
C MET A 185 -0.04 -35.64 -14.58
N ALA A 186 -0.26 -34.39 -14.90
CA ALA A 186 0.11 -33.26 -14.04
C ALA A 186 -0.65 -33.28 -12.69
N ALA A 187 -1.94 -33.70 -12.71
CA ALA A 187 -2.72 -33.84 -11.47
C ALA A 187 -2.22 -34.99 -10.59
N ALA A 188 -1.65 -36.04 -11.18
CA ALA A 188 -1.07 -37.21 -10.50
C ALA A 188 0.44 -37.13 -10.28
N ASP A 189 1.08 -35.97 -10.59
CA ASP A 189 2.51 -35.77 -10.47
C ASP A 189 2.96 -35.83 -9.00
N PRO A 190 3.92 -36.72 -8.63
CA PRO A 190 4.44 -36.83 -7.27
C PRO A 190 5.34 -35.63 -6.87
N ARG A 191 5.73 -34.78 -7.82
CA ARG A 191 6.64 -33.64 -7.63
C ARG A 191 7.98 -34.06 -7.02
N GLU A 192 8.58 -35.07 -7.60
CA GLU A 192 9.88 -35.58 -7.15
C GLU A 192 10.95 -34.49 -7.27
N HIS A 193 11.85 -34.45 -6.29
CA HIS A 193 12.93 -33.45 -6.22
C HIS A 193 12.43 -31.98 -6.24
N CYS A 194 11.32 -31.71 -5.57
CA CYS A 194 10.77 -30.38 -5.46
C CYS A 194 11.71 -29.45 -4.70
N SER A 195 12.03 -28.30 -5.29
CA SER A 195 12.76 -27.20 -4.71
C SER A 195 11.80 -26.09 -4.33
N ALA A 196 12.08 -25.38 -3.24
CA ALA A 196 11.26 -24.26 -2.81
C ALA A 196 12.13 -23.02 -2.57
N SER A 197 11.61 -21.86 -2.94
CA SER A 197 12.20 -20.58 -2.56
C SER A 197 12.05 -20.34 -1.04
N PRO A 198 12.71 -19.33 -0.48
CA PRO A 198 12.33 -18.79 0.83
C PRO A 198 10.84 -18.44 0.87
N ILE A 199 10.30 -18.35 2.09
CA ILE A 199 8.93 -17.86 2.33
C ILE A 199 8.97 -16.34 2.37
N TYR A 200 8.12 -15.69 1.57
CA TYR A 200 8.05 -14.23 1.45
C TYR A 200 6.75 -13.71 2.07
N PRO A 201 6.80 -12.63 2.86
CA PRO A 201 5.62 -12.03 3.44
C PRO A 201 4.86 -11.19 2.42
N LEU A 202 3.53 -11.20 2.55
CA LEU A 202 2.61 -10.39 1.75
C LEU A 202 1.55 -9.78 2.67
N GLU A 203 1.41 -8.48 2.65
CA GLU A 203 0.37 -7.80 3.40
C GLU A 203 -0.85 -7.57 2.51
N VAL A 204 -1.96 -8.24 2.85
CA VAL A 204 -3.23 -8.10 2.13
C VAL A 204 -4.11 -7.10 2.89
N GLU A 205 -4.46 -6.01 2.21
CA GLU A 205 -5.14 -4.86 2.78
C GLU A 205 -6.54 -4.69 2.18
N ARG A 206 -7.38 -3.93 2.86
CA ARG A 206 -8.74 -3.61 2.38
C ARG A 206 -8.69 -2.65 1.17
N PRO A 207 -9.75 -2.60 0.32
CA PRO A 207 -9.76 -1.80 -0.91
C PRO A 207 -9.44 -0.32 -0.69
N LEU A 208 -9.86 0.27 0.44
CA LEU A 208 -9.66 1.67 0.77
C LEU A 208 -8.16 2.05 0.92
N ALA A 209 -7.28 1.07 1.15
CA ALA A 209 -5.84 1.28 1.16
C ALA A 209 -5.26 1.63 -0.23
N GLN A 210 -5.95 1.27 -1.31
CA GLN A 210 -5.52 1.49 -2.70
C GLN A 210 -6.36 2.53 -3.44
N PHE A 211 -7.65 2.62 -3.11
CA PHE A 211 -8.61 3.49 -3.79
C PHE A 211 -9.45 4.25 -2.79
N ALA A 212 -9.21 5.55 -2.67
CA ALA A 212 -9.96 6.47 -1.82
C ALA A 212 -9.80 7.93 -2.27
N SER A 213 -10.80 8.73 -1.96
CA SER A 213 -10.81 10.18 -2.07
C SER A 213 -10.92 10.78 -0.67
N TRP A 214 -9.98 11.65 -0.29
CA TRP A 214 -9.87 12.23 1.05
C TRP A 214 -10.30 13.69 1.08
N TYR A 215 -11.15 14.05 2.03
CA TYR A 215 -11.56 15.43 2.30
C TYR A 215 -11.12 15.82 3.69
N GLU A 216 -10.23 16.82 3.78
CA GLU A 216 -9.73 17.36 5.05
C GLU A 216 -10.49 18.62 5.45
N LEU A 217 -10.95 18.70 6.69
CA LEU A 217 -11.56 19.90 7.25
C LEU A 217 -11.27 20.07 8.74
N PHE A 218 -11.36 21.30 9.20
CA PHE A 218 -11.28 21.64 10.62
C PHE A 218 -12.70 21.72 11.21
N PRO A 219 -13.10 20.83 12.13
CA PRO A 219 -14.44 20.88 12.73
C PRO A 219 -14.77 22.24 13.37
N ARG A 220 -13.76 22.93 13.92
CA ARG A 220 -13.94 24.26 14.53
C ARG A 220 -14.40 25.36 13.58
N SER A 221 -14.20 25.19 12.28
CA SER A 221 -14.60 26.14 11.24
C SER A 221 -15.95 25.80 10.58
N GLU A 222 -16.58 24.70 10.95
CA GLU A 222 -17.91 24.34 10.48
C GLU A 222 -18.98 25.18 11.21
N THR A 223 -18.98 26.48 10.93
CA THR A 223 -19.83 27.50 11.53
C THR A 223 -20.13 28.60 10.50
N ASP A 224 -21.21 29.31 10.73
CA ASP A 224 -21.64 30.49 9.97
C ASP A 224 -21.26 31.84 10.65
N ASP A 225 -20.68 31.76 11.85
CA ASP A 225 -20.25 32.93 12.63
C ASP A 225 -18.72 32.82 12.90
N PRO A 226 -17.89 33.75 12.40
CA PRO A 226 -16.44 33.71 12.60
C PRO A 226 -16.00 33.86 14.07
N ASN A 227 -16.91 34.29 14.95
CA ASN A 227 -16.67 34.41 16.38
C ASN A 227 -17.16 33.19 17.19
N ARG A 228 -17.79 32.23 16.53
CA ARG A 228 -18.27 31.00 17.16
C ARG A 228 -17.41 29.82 16.75
N HIS A 229 -16.86 29.12 17.73
CA HIS A 229 -16.18 27.84 17.50
C HIS A 229 -17.18 26.81 16.99
N GLY A 230 -16.94 26.18 15.83
CA GLY A 230 -17.72 25.07 15.33
C GLY A 230 -17.57 23.84 16.20
N THR A 231 -18.49 22.92 16.10
CA THR A 231 -18.58 21.68 16.91
C THR A 231 -18.62 20.44 16.03
N LEU A 232 -18.39 19.27 16.63
CA LEU A 232 -18.56 17.99 15.94
C LEU A 232 -19.98 17.81 15.41
N ARG A 233 -20.99 18.35 16.10
CA ARG A 233 -22.39 18.36 15.63
C ARG A 233 -22.60 19.26 14.41
N ASP A 234 -21.87 20.34 14.27
CA ASP A 234 -21.94 21.20 13.08
C ASP A 234 -21.42 20.48 11.83
N VAL A 235 -20.45 19.57 11.97
CA VAL A 235 -19.90 18.78 10.85
C VAL A 235 -20.96 17.90 10.18
N HIS A 236 -21.99 17.43 10.93
CA HIS A 236 -23.08 16.61 10.36
C HIS A 236 -23.73 17.26 9.13
N LYS A 237 -23.83 18.59 9.11
CA LYS A 237 -24.44 19.35 7.99
C LYS A 237 -23.63 19.22 6.70
N ARG A 238 -22.31 18.93 6.82
CA ARG A 238 -21.40 18.83 5.67
C ARG A 238 -21.37 17.44 5.05
N LEU A 239 -21.68 16.37 5.80
CA LEU A 239 -21.54 14.99 5.37
C LEU A 239 -22.23 14.69 4.02
N PRO A 240 -23.51 15.12 3.77
CA PRO A 240 -24.15 14.87 2.47
C PRO A 240 -23.42 15.52 1.30
N ALA A 241 -22.95 16.77 1.46
CA ALA A 241 -22.26 17.49 0.38
C ALA A 241 -20.90 16.86 0.07
N ILE A 242 -20.16 16.41 1.09
CA ILE A 242 -18.87 15.71 0.93
C ILE A 242 -19.08 14.38 0.22
N ARG A 243 -20.08 13.58 0.64
CA ARG A 243 -20.49 12.35 -0.04
C ARG A 243 -20.85 12.60 -1.51
N ASP A 244 -21.64 13.62 -1.79
CA ASP A 244 -22.13 13.91 -3.14
C ASP A 244 -21.00 14.36 -4.09
N MET A 245 -19.94 14.95 -3.56
CA MET A 245 -18.68 15.15 -4.28
C MET A 245 -17.90 13.85 -4.54
N GLY A 246 -18.28 12.73 -3.91
CA GLY A 246 -17.67 11.41 -4.12
C GLY A 246 -16.44 11.13 -3.27
N PHE A 247 -16.33 11.70 -2.08
CA PHE A 247 -15.29 11.36 -1.12
C PHE A 247 -15.61 10.08 -0.35
N ASP A 248 -14.56 9.43 0.16
CA ASP A 248 -14.61 8.20 0.94
C ASP A 248 -14.16 8.41 2.39
N VAL A 249 -13.21 9.32 2.58
CA VAL A 249 -12.58 9.59 3.88
C VAL A 249 -12.73 11.05 4.24
N LEU A 250 -13.25 11.28 5.44
CA LEU A 250 -13.32 12.60 6.08
C LEU A 250 -12.22 12.69 7.13
N TYR A 251 -11.21 13.49 6.86
CA TYR A 251 -10.02 13.63 7.69
C TYR A 251 -10.07 14.92 8.53
N PHE A 252 -9.80 14.78 9.82
CA PHE A 252 -9.69 15.89 10.77
C PHE A 252 -8.23 16.06 11.24
N PRO A 253 -7.66 17.29 11.16
CA PRO A 253 -6.52 17.66 12.00
C PRO A 253 -6.82 17.37 13.48
N PRO A 254 -5.82 17.41 14.39
CA PRO A 254 -6.01 17.01 15.77
C PRO A 254 -7.24 17.68 16.41
N ILE A 255 -8.10 16.85 17.02
CA ILE A 255 -9.34 17.28 17.71
C ILE A 255 -9.19 17.37 19.23
N HIS A 256 -7.96 17.28 19.69
CA HIS A 256 -7.60 17.21 21.11
C HIS A 256 -7.56 18.59 21.77
N PRO A 257 -7.57 18.68 23.13
CA PRO A 257 -7.36 19.91 23.85
C PRO A 257 -6.06 20.61 23.42
N ILE A 258 -6.09 21.93 23.31
CA ILE A 258 -4.97 22.74 22.83
C ILE A 258 -4.32 23.49 24.00
N GLY A 259 -3.00 23.44 24.10
CA GLY A 259 -2.23 24.11 25.12
C GLY A 259 -2.37 25.64 25.09
N ARG A 260 -2.10 26.28 26.23
CA ARG A 260 -2.12 27.74 26.39
C ARG A 260 -0.72 28.36 26.38
N ALA A 261 0.28 27.60 26.86
CA ALA A 261 1.65 28.02 26.88
C ALA A 261 2.19 28.27 25.46
N HIS A 262 2.72 29.46 25.21
CA HIS A 262 3.22 29.88 23.89
C HIS A 262 2.21 29.73 22.74
N ARG A 263 0.91 29.78 23.04
CA ARG A 263 -0.17 29.64 22.04
C ARG A 263 0.07 30.60 20.87
N LYS A 264 -0.13 30.10 19.66
CA LYS A 264 -0.03 30.87 18.42
C LYS A 264 -1.30 31.63 18.13
N GLY A 265 -1.17 32.86 17.66
CA GLY A 265 -2.24 33.66 17.12
C GLY A 265 -2.33 33.62 15.59
N PRO A 266 -3.21 34.42 14.97
CA PRO A 266 -3.42 34.48 13.53
C PRO A 266 -2.11 34.60 12.74
N ASN A 267 -2.06 33.92 11.58
CA ASN A 267 -0.88 33.87 10.71
C ASN A 267 0.41 33.41 11.43
N ASN A 268 0.29 32.49 12.40
CA ASN A 268 1.40 31.97 13.19
C ASN A 268 2.10 33.04 14.08
N SER A 269 1.36 34.07 14.48
CA SER A 269 1.87 35.08 15.43
C SER A 269 2.34 34.40 16.72
N LEU A 270 3.45 34.93 17.28
CA LEU A 270 3.99 34.46 18.56
C LEU A 270 3.14 34.89 19.77
N GLN A 271 2.17 35.77 19.57
CA GLN A 271 1.28 36.26 20.61
C GLN A 271 -0.17 35.97 20.19
N ALA A 272 -0.84 35.16 20.98
CA ALA A 272 -2.27 34.92 20.82
C ALA A 272 -3.08 35.92 21.63
N GLY A 273 -4.22 36.34 21.04
CA GLY A 273 -5.27 37.04 21.79
C GLY A 273 -6.01 36.09 22.73
N PRO A 274 -6.83 36.61 23.63
CA PRO A 274 -7.54 35.81 24.63
C PRO A 274 -8.54 34.80 24.02
N ASN A 275 -9.02 35.08 22.83
CA ASN A 275 -10.01 34.26 22.11
C ASN A 275 -9.41 33.46 20.94
N ASP A 276 -8.11 33.56 20.70
CA ASP A 276 -7.47 32.82 19.60
C ASP A 276 -7.45 31.32 19.91
N PRO A 277 -7.90 30.48 18.98
CA PRO A 277 -8.02 29.03 19.22
C PRO A 277 -6.67 28.32 19.34
N GLY A 278 -5.60 28.91 18.80
CA GLY A 278 -4.28 28.29 18.73
C GLY A 278 -4.18 27.20 17.68
N SER A 279 -2.99 26.60 17.56
CA SER A 279 -2.73 25.47 16.67
C SER A 279 -3.28 24.17 17.25
N PRO A 280 -4.05 23.37 16.53
CA PRO A 280 -4.52 22.06 17.00
C PRO A 280 -3.37 21.07 17.20
N TYR A 281 -2.19 21.34 16.64
CA TYR A 281 -1.00 20.51 16.81
C TYR A 281 -0.28 20.76 18.14
N ALA A 282 -0.63 21.80 18.89
CA ALA A 282 -0.18 22.01 20.27
C ALA A 282 -1.06 21.22 21.25
N ILE A 283 -0.97 19.89 21.17
CA ILE A 283 -1.87 18.93 21.83
C ILE A 283 -1.65 18.91 23.35
N GLY A 284 -2.73 19.04 24.09
CA GLY A 284 -2.79 18.81 25.54
C GLY A 284 -2.97 20.10 26.33
N SER A 285 -3.85 20.03 27.33
CA SER A 285 -4.12 21.05 28.33
C SER A 285 -4.58 20.39 29.63
N GLU A 286 -5.06 21.19 30.58
CA GLU A 286 -5.76 20.68 31.79
C GLU A 286 -6.99 19.82 31.47
N ASP A 287 -7.56 19.96 30.25
CA ASP A 287 -8.74 19.22 29.78
C ASP A 287 -8.39 17.82 29.21
N GLY A 288 -7.12 17.47 29.09
CA GLY A 288 -6.65 16.16 28.65
C GLY A 288 -5.57 16.20 27.56
N GLY A 289 -5.21 15.03 27.05
CA GLY A 289 -4.16 14.80 26.06
C GLY A 289 -4.68 14.26 24.73
N HIS A 290 -3.95 13.31 24.14
CA HIS A 290 -4.24 12.68 22.86
C HIS A 290 -5.47 11.77 22.85
N ASP A 291 -6.01 11.43 23.98
CA ASP A 291 -7.19 10.60 24.20
C ASP A 291 -8.45 11.41 24.56
N ALA A 292 -8.36 12.74 24.56
CA ALA A 292 -9.45 13.65 24.88
C ALA A 292 -9.87 14.49 23.69
N ILE A 293 -11.13 14.96 23.72
CA ILE A 293 -11.70 15.89 22.74
C ILE A 293 -11.62 17.31 23.28
N HIS A 294 -11.27 18.27 22.42
CA HIS A 294 -11.28 19.68 22.77
C HIS A 294 -12.67 20.09 23.25
N PRO A 295 -12.81 20.71 24.45
CA PRO A 295 -14.12 21.00 25.05
C PRO A 295 -15.07 21.81 24.17
N GLN A 296 -14.55 22.74 23.35
CA GLN A 296 -15.38 23.53 22.42
C GLN A 296 -15.86 22.73 21.20
N LEU A 297 -15.25 21.58 20.88
CA LEU A 297 -15.71 20.69 19.82
C LEU A 297 -16.90 19.83 20.25
N GLY A 298 -16.98 19.51 21.54
CA GLY A 298 -18.03 18.68 22.10
C GLY A 298 -17.51 17.56 23.00
N THR A 299 -18.28 16.49 23.09
CA THR A 299 -18.01 15.33 23.96
C THR A 299 -17.58 14.11 23.14
N LEU A 300 -17.13 13.07 23.82
CA LEU A 300 -16.84 11.76 23.20
C LEU A 300 -18.10 11.13 22.58
N GLU A 301 -19.27 11.37 23.17
CA GLU A 301 -20.56 10.93 22.61
C GLU A 301 -20.88 11.67 21.30
N ASP A 302 -20.68 12.98 21.22
CA ASP A 302 -20.84 13.75 19.99
C ASP A 302 -19.91 13.22 18.88
N PHE A 303 -18.70 12.76 19.25
CA PHE A 303 -17.77 12.16 18.30
C PHE A 303 -18.27 10.80 17.80
N ARG A 304 -18.77 9.93 18.68
CA ARG A 304 -19.37 8.64 18.29
C ARG A 304 -20.57 8.82 17.37
N GLU A 305 -21.44 9.77 17.70
CA GLU A 305 -22.58 10.15 16.84
C GLU A 305 -22.10 10.58 15.45
N LEU A 306 -21.02 11.37 15.38
CA LEU A 306 -20.44 11.81 14.10
C LEU A 306 -19.83 10.65 13.30
N VAL A 307 -19.10 9.71 13.96
CA VAL A 307 -18.56 8.51 13.31
C VAL A 307 -19.69 7.67 12.71
N ALA A 308 -20.78 7.46 13.45
CA ALA A 308 -21.95 6.72 12.97
C ALA A 308 -22.62 7.44 11.78
N ALA A 309 -22.83 8.74 11.88
CA ALA A 309 -23.44 9.53 10.79
C ALA A 309 -22.54 9.59 9.54
N ALA A 310 -21.21 9.63 9.70
CA ALA A 310 -20.27 9.54 8.58
C ALA A 310 -20.41 8.19 7.87
N ALA A 311 -20.47 7.09 8.63
CA ALA A 311 -20.67 5.75 8.08
C ALA A 311 -22.00 5.60 7.32
N GLU A 312 -23.09 6.17 7.83
CA GLU A 312 -24.40 6.22 7.14
C GLU A 312 -24.32 6.98 5.81
N ASN A 313 -23.41 7.95 5.70
CA ASN A 313 -23.13 8.67 4.47
C ASN A 313 -22.08 7.99 3.59
N GLY A 314 -21.58 6.80 3.96
CA GLY A 314 -20.55 6.08 3.23
C GLY A 314 -19.14 6.69 3.35
N LEU A 315 -18.92 7.47 4.42
CA LEU A 315 -17.65 8.10 4.75
C LEU A 315 -17.01 7.39 5.95
N GLU A 316 -15.68 7.25 5.94
CA GLU A 316 -14.92 6.85 7.13
C GLU A 316 -14.16 8.05 7.70
N ILE A 317 -14.12 8.16 9.02
CA ILE A 317 -13.36 9.23 9.68
C ILE A 317 -11.89 8.82 9.81
N ALA A 318 -11.00 9.73 9.40
CA ALA A 318 -9.58 9.68 9.68
C ALA A 318 -9.21 10.73 10.74
N LEU A 319 -8.40 10.33 11.73
CA LEU A 319 -7.84 11.25 12.71
C LEU A 319 -6.35 11.46 12.47
N ASP A 320 -5.89 12.66 12.83
CA ASP A 320 -4.47 12.98 12.86
C ASP A 320 -3.81 12.36 14.10
N PHE A 321 -2.74 11.61 13.90
CA PHE A 321 -1.90 11.10 14.96
C PHE A 321 -0.56 11.86 14.97
N ALA A 322 -0.56 12.99 15.69
CA ALA A 322 0.60 13.85 15.84
C ALA A 322 1.29 13.57 17.18
N ILE A 323 2.47 12.94 17.15
CA ILE A 323 3.23 12.59 18.35
C ILE A 323 4.05 13.81 18.79
N GLN A 324 3.38 14.76 19.38
CA GLN A 324 3.96 15.97 19.98
C GLN A 324 2.99 16.53 21.01
N CYS A 325 3.50 17.23 22.00
CA CYS A 325 2.72 17.76 23.12
C CYS A 325 2.85 19.27 23.21
N SER A 326 1.82 19.95 23.72
CA SER A 326 2.00 21.29 24.26
C SER A 326 2.80 21.23 25.58
N GLN A 327 3.27 22.36 26.06
CA GLN A 327 3.92 22.42 27.37
C GLN A 327 2.93 22.22 28.53
N ASP A 328 1.62 22.26 28.27
CA ASP A 328 0.55 22.05 29.27
C ASP A 328 0.01 20.61 29.27
N HIS A 329 0.55 19.73 28.41
CA HIS A 329 0.10 18.34 28.30
C HIS A 329 0.25 17.58 29.65
N PRO A 330 -0.71 16.78 30.09
CA PRO A 330 -0.63 16.00 31.33
C PRO A 330 0.66 15.20 31.48
N TRP A 331 1.16 14.59 30.41
CA TRP A 331 2.39 13.79 30.41
C TRP A 331 3.64 14.55 30.88
N LEU A 332 3.69 15.90 30.71
CA LEU A 332 4.85 16.67 31.20
C LEU A 332 4.94 16.65 32.73
N LYS A 333 3.81 16.54 33.42
CA LYS A 333 3.73 16.43 34.89
C LYS A 333 3.85 15.00 35.36
N GLU A 334 3.20 14.07 34.66
CA GLU A 334 3.11 12.66 35.04
C GLU A 334 4.38 11.91 34.67
N HIS A 335 4.98 12.21 33.53
CA HIS A 335 6.12 11.52 32.94
C HIS A 335 7.19 12.50 32.41
N PRO A 336 7.79 13.35 33.24
CA PRO A 336 8.78 14.35 32.81
C PRO A 336 10.01 13.73 32.10
N GLY A 337 10.35 12.47 32.43
CA GLY A 337 11.42 11.73 31.79
C GLY A 337 11.15 11.27 30.35
N TRP A 338 9.92 11.44 29.83
CA TRP A 338 9.61 11.20 28.43
C TRP A 338 10.02 12.34 27.49
N PHE A 339 10.56 13.44 28.04
CA PHE A 339 10.91 14.64 27.31
C PHE A 339 12.39 15.00 27.48
N SER A 340 12.94 15.67 26.49
CA SER A 340 14.31 16.17 26.55
C SER A 340 14.37 17.56 27.21
N TRP A 341 15.26 17.69 28.19
CA TRP A 341 15.48 18.93 28.92
C TRP A 341 16.86 19.52 28.60
N ARG A 342 16.97 20.84 28.66
CA ARG A 342 18.22 21.55 28.48
C ARG A 342 18.97 21.62 29.83
N PRO A 343 20.31 21.89 29.82
CA PRO A 343 21.08 21.97 31.05
C PRO A 343 20.63 23.08 32.01
N ASP A 344 19.92 24.09 31.51
CA ASP A 344 19.35 25.19 32.31
C ASP A 344 17.97 24.85 32.89
N GLY A 345 17.48 23.62 32.71
CA GLY A 345 16.19 23.17 33.19
C GLY A 345 15.00 23.55 32.30
N THR A 346 15.23 24.22 31.17
CA THR A 346 14.15 24.49 30.19
C THR A 346 13.88 23.28 29.31
N ILE A 347 12.62 23.12 28.88
CA ILE A 347 12.24 22.01 27.98
C ILE A 347 12.74 22.29 26.56
N ARG A 348 13.15 21.23 25.87
CA ARG A 348 13.50 21.31 24.45
C ARG A 348 12.22 21.29 23.61
N TYR A 349 11.89 22.43 23.01
CA TYR A 349 10.76 22.53 22.07
C TYR A 349 11.13 22.06 20.65
N ALA A 350 10.12 21.83 19.81
CA ALA A 350 10.31 21.38 18.43
C ALA A 350 10.96 22.50 17.58
N GLU A 351 11.98 22.14 16.82
CA GLU A 351 12.71 23.06 15.94
C GLU A 351 12.94 22.41 14.57
N ASN A 352 12.84 23.23 13.53
CA ASN A 352 13.39 22.97 12.21
C ASN A 352 14.14 24.23 11.79
N PRO A 353 15.42 24.38 12.21
CA PRO A 353 16.13 25.64 12.10
C PRO A 353 16.09 26.28 10.70
N PRO A 354 15.83 27.59 10.60
CA PRO A 354 15.67 28.54 11.67
C PRO A 354 14.27 28.62 12.33
N LYS A 355 13.30 27.79 11.88
CA LYS A 355 11.92 27.78 12.42
C LYS A 355 11.90 27.17 13.83
N LYS A 356 11.18 27.83 14.74
CA LYS A 356 10.96 27.41 16.13
C LYS A 356 9.47 27.26 16.40
N TYR A 357 9.11 26.14 17.00
CA TYR A 357 7.72 25.81 17.37
C TYR A 357 7.62 25.73 18.89
N GLN A 358 7.64 26.92 19.57
CA GLN A 358 7.68 26.99 21.02
C GLN A 358 6.41 26.50 21.72
N ASP A 359 5.32 26.38 20.98
CA ASP A 359 4.03 25.85 21.45
C ASP A 359 3.99 24.32 21.49
N ILE A 360 5.00 23.64 20.92
CA ILE A 360 5.07 22.17 20.91
C ILE A 360 6.43 21.65 21.37
N VAL A 361 6.39 20.53 22.08
CA VAL A 361 7.57 19.77 22.53
C VAL A 361 7.48 18.34 22.01
N ASN A 362 8.64 17.79 21.64
CA ASN A 362 8.73 16.41 21.17
C ASN A 362 9.03 15.48 22.35
N VAL A 363 8.45 14.28 22.28
CA VAL A 363 8.82 13.18 23.19
C VAL A 363 10.17 12.58 22.76
N ASP A 364 10.91 12.04 23.73
CA ASP A 364 12.15 11.30 23.51
C ASP A 364 11.90 9.79 23.59
N PHE A 365 11.85 9.14 22.43
CA PHE A 365 11.52 7.71 22.31
C PHE A 365 12.51 6.77 22.99
N TYR A 366 13.74 7.22 23.26
CA TYR A 366 14.82 6.40 23.77
C TYR A 366 15.34 6.88 25.13
N ALA A 367 14.70 7.85 25.74
CA ALA A 367 14.99 8.20 27.13
C ALA A 367 14.77 6.97 28.04
N GLU A 368 15.59 6.81 29.06
CA GLU A 368 15.56 5.65 29.97
C GLU A 368 14.15 5.46 30.57
N ASP A 369 13.51 6.53 30.99
CA ASP A 369 12.17 6.54 31.56
C ASP A 369 11.03 6.40 30.51
N ALA A 370 11.35 6.49 29.21
CA ALA A 370 10.37 6.42 28.13
C ALA A 370 10.18 4.99 27.60
N MET A 371 11.14 4.12 27.82
CA MET A 371 11.09 2.74 27.30
C MET A 371 10.72 1.74 28.40
N PRO A 372 9.67 0.89 28.22
CA PRO A 372 8.76 0.80 27.06
C PRO A 372 7.52 1.68 27.18
N ASP A 373 7.32 2.40 28.28
CA ASP A 373 6.03 2.95 28.70
C ASP A 373 5.46 3.99 27.73
N LEU A 374 6.31 4.87 27.17
CA LEU A 374 5.89 5.84 26.15
C LEU A 374 5.36 5.11 24.89
N TRP A 375 6.05 4.05 24.45
CA TRP A 375 5.64 3.31 23.24
C TRP A 375 4.28 2.65 23.46
N LEU A 376 4.06 2.08 24.64
CA LEU A 376 2.78 1.48 25.02
C LEU A 376 1.69 2.54 25.13
N ALA A 377 1.96 3.69 25.75
CA ALA A 377 1.01 4.79 25.85
C ALA A 377 0.58 5.31 24.48
N LEU A 378 1.52 5.48 23.55
CA LEU A 378 1.23 5.90 22.16
C LEU A 378 0.39 4.85 21.41
N ARG A 379 0.66 3.57 21.61
CA ARG A 379 -0.19 2.49 21.08
C ARG A 379 -1.61 2.57 21.65
N ASP A 380 -1.72 2.78 22.96
CA ASP A 380 -3.01 2.82 23.66
C ASP A 380 -3.85 4.04 23.24
N VAL A 381 -3.20 5.16 22.88
CA VAL A 381 -3.88 6.30 22.22
C VAL A 381 -4.53 5.86 20.90
N VAL A 382 -3.81 5.12 20.05
CA VAL A 382 -4.39 4.60 18.79
C VAL A 382 -5.56 3.67 19.10
N TRP A 383 -5.40 2.75 20.06
CA TRP A 383 -6.48 1.83 20.48
C TRP A 383 -7.69 2.56 21.01
N HIS A 384 -7.50 3.60 21.83
CA HIS A 384 -8.60 4.41 22.32
C HIS A 384 -9.51 4.88 21.17
N TRP A 385 -8.93 5.43 20.10
CA TRP A 385 -9.70 5.91 18.95
C TRP A 385 -10.24 4.79 18.06
N VAL A 386 -9.54 3.66 17.96
CA VAL A 386 -10.06 2.45 17.28
C VAL A 386 -11.34 1.96 17.97
N GLU A 387 -11.39 1.96 19.29
CA GLU A 387 -12.56 1.62 20.09
C GLU A 387 -13.72 2.61 19.90
N GLN A 388 -13.43 3.85 19.50
CA GLN A 388 -14.45 4.84 19.14
C GLN A 388 -14.92 4.70 17.68
N GLY A 389 -14.42 3.72 16.93
CA GLY A 389 -14.81 3.44 15.54
C GLY A 389 -13.89 4.03 14.47
N VAL A 390 -12.78 4.65 14.85
CA VAL A 390 -11.78 5.16 13.89
C VAL A 390 -10.92 4.02 13.37
N LYS A 391 -10.80 3.90 12.05
CA LYS A 391 -9.98 2.88 11.39
C LYS A 391 -8.83 3.47 10.56
N ILE A 392 -8.71 4.78 10.51
CA ILE A 392 -7.74 5.47 9.65
C ILE A 392 -7.03 6.55 10.45
N PHE A 393 -5.70 6.53 10.41
CA PHE A 393 -4.85 7.52 11.05
C PHE A 393 -3.91 8.17 10.03
N ARG A 394 -4.01 9.49 9.89
CA ARG A 394 -2.96 10.26 9.23
C ARG A 394 -1.89 10.58 10.27
N VAL A 395 -0.66 10.26 9.97
CA VAL A 395 0.45 10.40 10.91
C VAL A 395 1.29 11.60 10.54
N ASP A 396 1.39 12.53 11.47
CA ASP A 396 2.15 13.77 11.33
C ASP A 396 3.66 13.50 11.42
N ASN A 397 4.41 13.93 10.39
CA ASN A 397 5.87 13.83 10.33
C ASN A 397 6.47 12.51 10.84
N PRO A 398 6.05 11.32 10.36
CA PRO A 398 6.56 10.04 10.88
C PRO A 398 8.05 9.83 10.62
N HIS A 399 8.62 10.50 9.64
CA HIS A 399 10.05 10.44 9.31
C HIS A 399 10.96 11.07 10.38
N THR A 400 10.39 11.81 11.34
CA THR A 400 11.11 12.39 12.50
C THR A 400 11.06 11.49 13.73
N LYS A 401 10.40 10.34 13.66
CA LYS A 401 10.24 9.36 14.74
C LYS A 401 10.93 8.05 14.35
N PRO A 402 11.25 7.17 15.32
CA PRO A 402 12.01 5.94 15.03
C PRO A 402 11.27 4.97 14.11
N LEU A 403 11.94 4.49 13.06
CA LEU A 403 11.39 3.46 12.18
C LEU A 403 11.02 2.16 12.92
N PRO A 404 11.81 1.67 13.91
CA PRO A 404 11.42 0.50 14.71
C PRO A 404 10.12 0.69 15.50
N PHE A 405 9.85 1.92 15.99
CA PHE A 405 8.59 2.23 16.64
C PHE A 405 7.40 2.04 15.69
N TRP A 406 7.48 2.57 14.47
CA TRP A 406 6.42 2.42 13.48
C TRP A 406 6.21 0.98 13.05
N GLU A 407 7.29 0.24 12.79
CA GLU A 407 7.22 -1.17 12.41
C GLU A 407 6.51 -1.99 13.50
N TRP A 408 6.85 -1.76 14.76
CA TRP A 408 6.22 -2.41 15.90
C TRP A 408 4.77 -1.97 16.10
N LEU A 409 4.49 -0.66 16.16
CA LEU A 409 3.16 -0.12 16.42
C LEU A 409 2.13 -0.60 15.38
N ILE A 410 2.47 -0.46 14.11
CA ILE A 410 1.57 -0.84 13.00
C ILE A 410 1.32 -2.35 13.03
N ALA A 411 2.35 -3.15 13.27
CA ALA A 411 2.21 -4.60 13.37
C ALA A 411 1.34 -5.01 14.58
N ASP A 412 1.53 -4.41 15.76
CA ASP A 412 0.73 -4.70 16.97
C ASP A 412 -0.75 -4.34 16.77
N ILE A 413 -1.01 -3.15 16.20
CA ILE A 413 -2.38 -2.69 15.91
C ILE A 413 -3.05 -3.65 14.93
N ARG A 414 -2.40 -3.95 13.81
CA ARG A 414 -2.99 -4.76 12.74
C ARG A 414 -3.12 -6.24 13.09
N ALA A 415 -2.32 -6.73 14.02
CA ALA A 415 -2.48 -8.10 14.53
C ALA A 415 -3.83 -8.31 15.25
N ARG A 416 -4.42 -7.25 15.82
CA ARG A 416 -5.72 -7.28 16.50
C ARG A 416 -6.86 -6.79 15.62
N ASP A 417 -6.60 -5.76 14.79
CA ASP A 417 -7.55 -5.18 13.86
C ASP A 417 -6.86 -4.86 12.52
N PRO A 418 -6.90 -5.81 11.57
CA PRO A 418 -6.21 -5.67 10.29
C PRO A 418 -6.82 -4.59 9.37
N ASP A 419 -8.02 -4.08 9.68
CA ASP A 419 -8.68 -3.02 8.91
C ASP A 419 -8.13 -1.62 9.23
N VAL A 420 -7.35 -1.46 10.30
CA VAL A 420 -6.72 -0.18 10.65
C VAL A 420 -5.64 0.18 9.64
N MET A 421 -5.68 1.43 9.18
CA MET A 421 -4.77 1.97 8.17
C MET A 421 -4.05 3.21 8.67
N PHE A 422 -2.81 3.38 8.16
CA PHE A 422 -1.96 4.53 8.46
C PHE A 422 -1.51 5.22 7.17
N LEU A 423 -1.72 6.54 7.10
CA LEU A 423 -1.23 7.42 6.04
C LEU A 423 -0.04 8.22 6.57
N SER A 424 1.14 8.10 5.95
CA SER A 424 2.32 8.86 6.35
C SER A 424 2.34 10.24 5.70
N GLU A 425 2.39 11.29 6.52
CA GLU A 425 2.73 12.64 6.05
C GLU A 425 4.24 12.82 6.16
N ALA A 426 4.93 12.59 5.04
CA ALA A 426 6.39 12.60 5.02
C ALA A 426 6.91 13.22 3.72
N PHE A 427 7.26 14.51 3.79
CA PHE A 427 7.95 15.21 2.71
C PHE A 427 9.45 15.20 2.99
N THR A 428 10.09 14.09 2.67
CA THR A 428 11.49 13.82 3.00
C THR A 428 12.20 13.11 1.84
N ARG A 429 13.41 12.61 2.08
CA ARG A 429 14.20 11.91 1.04
C ARG A 429 13.49 10.66 0.53
N PRO A 430 13.60 10.31 -0.77
CA PRO A 430 12.90 9.17 -1.38
C PRO A 430 13.12 7.84 -0.63
N ALA A 431 14.35 7.58 -0.19
CA ALA A 431 14.67 6.35 0.57
C ALA A 431 13.90 6.25 1.90
N MET A 432 13.70 7.38 2.61
CA MET A 432 12.92 7.41 3.84
C MET A 432 11.44 7.21 3.57
N MET A 433 10.89 7.84 2.51
CA MET A 433 9.49 7.67 2.13
C MET A 433 9.20 6.22 1.75
N ALA A 434 10.06 5.60 0.93
CA ALA A 434 9.95 4.18 0.59
C ALA A 434 10.05 3.28 1.83
N ARG A 435 10.94 3.62 2.79
CA ARG A 435 11.10 2.86 4.02
C ARG A 435 9.86 2.91 4.91
N LEU A 436 9.18 4.06 5.02
CA LEU A 436 7.91 4.17 5.72
C LEU A 436 6.85 3.26 5.10
N GLY A 437 6.77 3.19 3.78
CA GLY A 437 5.92 2.22 3.10
C GLY A 437 6.26 0.76 3.47
N LYS A 438 7.56 0.42 3.54
CA LYS A 438 8.03 -0.93 3.89
C LYS A 438 7.73 -1.32 5.35
N VAL A 439 7.82 -0.38 6.31
CA VAL A 439 7.56 -0.67 7.73
C VAL A 439 6.07 -0.75 8.08
N GLY A 440 5.15 -0.51 7.12
CA GLY A 440 3.74 -0.82 7.30
C GLY A 440 2.76 0.29 6.95
N PHE A 441 3.19 1.53 6.69
CA PHE A 441 2.27 2.58 6.28
C PHE A 441 1.52 2.19 5.00
N ASN A 442 0.19 2.27 5.02
CA ASN A 442 -0.67 1.86 3.92
C ASN A 442 -0.62 2.83 2.74
N GLN A 443 -0.54 4.11 3.03
CA GLN A 443 -0.55 5.22 2.08
C GLN A 443 0.51 6.26 2.46
N SER A 444 0.90 7.11 1.53
CA SER A 444 1.85 8.20 1.77
C SER A 444 1.50 9.45 0.99
N TYR A 445 1.69 10.62 1.61
CA TYR A 445 1.85 11.87 0.88
C TYR A 445 3.03 11.77 -0.08
N THR A 446 3.13 12.67 -1.06
CA THR A 446 4.01 12.51 -2.22
C THR A 446 4.60 13.83 -2.68
N TYR A 447 5.60 13.77 -3.58
CA TYR A 447 6.11 14.94 -4.28
C TYR A 447 5.15 15.49 -5.35
N PHE A 448 4.03 14.82 -5.62
CA PHE A 448 3.02 15.28 -6.56
C PHE A 448 2.66 16.75 -6.34
N THR A 449 2.55 17.19 -5.09
CA THR A 449 2.22 18.57 -4.71
C THR A 449 3.04 19.63 -5.46
N TRP A 450 4.31 19.33 -5.77
CA TRP A 450 5.24 20.27 -6.42
C TRP A 450 5.64 19.88 -7.85
N ARG A 451 5.08 18.82 -8.40
CA ARG A 451 5.33 18.39 -9.79
C ARG A 451 4.28 19.02 -10.70
N ASN A 452 4.67 20.01 -11.52
CA ASN A 452 3.76 20.76 -12.39
C ASN A 452 4.13 20.65 -13.86
N ALA A 453 5.41 20.47 -14.20
CA ALA A 453 5.85 20.34 -15.58
C ALA A 453 5.65 18.90 -16.10
N LYS A 454 5.40 18.78 -17.41
CA LYS A 454 5.20 17.50 -18.11
C LYS A 454 6.31 16.49 -17.85
N ALA A 455 7.57 16.92 -17.95
CA ALA A 455 8.72 16.04 -17.72
C ALA A 455 8.73 15.49 -16.31
N GLU A 456 8.60 16.36 -15.32
CA GLU A 456 8.57 15.99 -13.88
C GLU A 456 7.42 15.04 -13.55
N LEU A 457 6.22 15.29 -14.06
CA LEU A 457 5.06 14.44 -13.85
C LEU A 457 5.24 13.08 -14.52
N SER A 458 5.75 13.05 -15.76
CA SER A 458 5.99 11.80 -16.50
C SER A 458 7.03 10.93 -15.79
N GLU A 459 8.14 11.52 -15.36
CA GLU A 459 9.20 10.85 -14.61
C GLU A 459 8.68 10.29 -13.29
N TYR A 460 8.03 11.13 -12.49
CA TYR A 460 7.55 10.73 -11.17
C TYR A 460 6.46 9.65 -11.24
N LEU A 461 5.49 9.78 -12.14
CA LEU A 461 4.46 8.75 -12.31
C LEU A 461 5.04 7.43 -12.84
N THR A 462 6.12 7.48 -13.64
CA THR A 462 6.84 6.28 -14.09
C THR A 462 7.58 5.62 -12.93
N GLU A 463 8.34 6.39 -12.13
CA GLU A 463 9.05 5.90 -10.94
C GLU A 463 8.13 5.17 -9.98
N LEU A 464 6.94 5.71 -9.71
CA LEU A 464 5.93 5.08 -8.84
C LEU A 464 5.40 3.74 -9.37
N ASN A 465 5.57 3.46 -10.67
CA ASN A 465 5.17 2.20 -11.31
C ASN A 465 6.30 1.16 -11.37
N GLU A 466 7.50 1.49 -10.91
CA GLU A 466 8.67 0.62 -10.93
C GLU A 466 8.93 -0.03 -9.57
N HIS A 467 9.57 -1.20 -9.60
CA HIS A 467 10.06 -1.86 -8.38
C HIS A 467 11.20 -1.02 -7.75
N PRO A 468 11.27 -0.88 -6.43
CA PRO A 468 10.42 -1.50 -5.41
C PRO A 468 9.17 -0.68 -5.02
N LEU A 469 9.02 0.56 -5.50
CA LEU A 469 7.94 1.46 -5.05
C LEU A 469 6.54 0.89 -5.37
N ARG A 470 6.36 0.33 -6.57
CA ARG A 470 5.09 -0.28 -6.97
C ARG A 470 4.56 -1.34 -6.00
N ASP A 471 5.45 -2.00 -5.25
CA ASP A 471 5.14 -3.14 -4.40
C ASP A 471 4.98 -2.78 -2.92
N CYS A 472 5.37 -1.56 -2.50
CA CYS A 472 5.32 -1.15 -1.09
C CYS A 472 4.78 0.26 -0.85
N TYR A 473 4.70 1.10 -1.87
CA TYR A 473 4.37 2.52 -1.72
C TYR A 473 3.08 2.84 -2.46
N ARG A 474 2.06 3.35 -1.76
CA ARG A 474 0.80 3.80 -2.37
C ARG A 474 0.70 5.31 -2.26
N PRO A 475 0.87 6.02 -3.38
CA PRO A 475 0.88 7.47 -3.40
C PRO A 475 -0.53 8.04 -3.23
N ASN A 476 -0.73 8.87 -2.22
CA ASN A 476 -1.92 9.67 -2.02
C ASN A 476 -1.63 11.10 -2.50
N PHE A 477 -2.27 11.50 -3.59
CA PHE A 477 -2.02 12.78 -4.25
C PHE A 477 -2.86 13.89 -3.62
N PHE A 478 -2.37 14.45 -2.51
CA PHE A 478 -2.95 15.67 -1.96
C PHE A 478 -2.62 16.87 -2.84
N VAL A 479 -3.64 17.61 -3.23
CA VAL A 479 -3.52 18.80 -4.10
C VAL A 479 -3.12 20.04 -3.32
N ASN A 480 -3.48 20.09 -2.04
CA ASN A 480 -3.11 21.11 -1.05
C ASN A 480 -3.23 20.51 0.35
N THR A 481 -2.69 21.19 1.36
CA THR A 481 -2.87 20.87 2.79
C THR A 481 -2.99 22.18 3.57
N PRO A 482 -3.41 22.19 4.84
CA PRO A 482 -3.42 23.42 5.65
C PRO A 482 -2.08 24.12 5.76
N ASP A 483 -0.97 23.39 5.60
CA ASP A 483 0.40 23.89 5.66
C ASP A 483 1.00 24.19 4.28
N ILE A 484 0.36 23.76 3.20
CA ILE A 484 0.91 23.86 1.84
C ILE A 484 -0.15 24.38 0.88
N ASN A 485 0.02 25.65 0.49
CA ASN A 485 -0.65 26.31 -0.62
C ASN A 485 0.37 26.47 -1.75
N PRO A 486 0.48 25.51 -2.69
CA PRO A 486 1.53 25.52 -3.70
C PRO A 486 1.52 26.80 -4.55
N PHE A 487 2.69 27.30 -4.91
CA PHE A 487 2.81 28.50 -5.76
C PHE A 487 2.00 28.40 -7.04
N PHE A 488 1.94 27.20 -7.64
CA PHE A 488 1.11 26.97 -8.82
C PHE A 488 -0.37 27.33 -8.61
N LEU A 489 -0.96 26.96 -7.46
CA LEU A 489 -2.35 27.30 -7.14
C LEU A 489 -2.54 28.78 -6.80
N GLN A 490 -1.50 29.44 -6.27
CA GLN A 490 -1.58 30.87 -5.95
C GLN A 490 -1.68 31.74 -7.22
N GLU A 491 -1.07 31.31 -8.33
CA GLU A 491 -0.89 32.10 -9.54
C GLU A 491 -1.84 31.68 -10.70
N ALA A 492 -2.23 30.41 -10.75
CA ALA A 492 -2.89 29.82 -11.91
C ALA A 492 -4.43 29.97 -11.93
N GLY A 493 -5.01 30.60 -10.92
CA GLY A 493 -6.47 30.81 -10.81
C GLY A 493 -7.26 29.48 -10.90
N ARG A 494 -8.56 29.59 -11.23
CA ARG A 494 -9.47 28.41 -11.32
C ARG A 494 -8.94 27.30 -12.22
N ALA A 495 -8.27 27.64 -13.33
CA ALA A 495 -7.71 26.65 -14.25
C ALA A 495 -6.65 25.78 -13.57
N GLY A 496 -5.78 26.38 -12.74
CA GLY A 496 -4.79 25.63 -11.97
C GLY A 496 -5.40 24.60 -11.02
N PHE A 497 -6.49 24.93 -10.34
CA PHE A 497 -7.22 23.99 -9.48
C PHE A 497 -7.80 22.81 -10.29
N LEU A 498 -8.38 23.09 -11.46
CA LEU A 498 -8.87 22.05 -12.37
C LEU A 498 -7.76 21.13 -12.89
N ILE A 499 -6.61 21.69 -13.25
CA ILE A 499 -5.43 20.92 -13.68
C ILE A 499 -4.98 19.99 -12.56
N ARG A 500 -4.81 20.52 -11.35
CA ARG A 500 -4.30 19.73 -10.22
C ARG A 500 -5.25 18.61 -9.82
N VAL A 501 -6.56 18.87 -9.73
CA VAL A 501 -7.52 17.81 -9.40
C VAL A 501 -7.63 16.76 -10.50
N ALA A 502 -7.56 17.16 -11.78
CA ALA A 502 -7.55 16.19 -12.89
C ALA A 502 -6.32 15.27 -12.84
N LEU A 503 -5.14 15.84 -12.61
CA LEU A 503 -3.90 15.06 -12.47
C LEU A 503 -3.95 14.12 -11.26
N ALA A 504 -4.42 14.60 -10.12
CA ALA A 504 -4.52 13.79 -8.90
C ALA A 504 -5.48 12.60 -9.07
N THR A 505 -6.67 12.88 -9.57
CA THR A 505 -7.74 11.88 -9.73
C THR A 505 -7.47 10.87 -10.83
N MET A 506 -6.78 11.26 -11.91
CA MET A 506 -6.47 10.37 -13.02
C MET A 506 -5.12 9.66 -12.87
N GLY A 507 -4.19 10.22 -12.08
CA GLY A 507 -2.84 9.68 -11.89
C GLY A 507 -2.73 8.60 -10.81
N SER A 508 -3.55 8.68 -9.76
CA SER A 508 -3.50 7.74 -8.65
C SER A 508 -4.88 7.23 -8.22
N GLY A 509 -4.90 6.03 -7.63
CA GLY A 509 -6.07 5.50 -6.93
C GLY A 509 -6.40 6.26 -5.64
N LEU A 510 -5.46 7.03 -5.12
CA LEU A 510 -5.59 7.81 -3.90
C LEU A 510 -5.33 9.28 -4.19
N TRP A 511 -6.22 10.13 -3.72
CA TRP A 511 -6.05 11.58 -3.76
C TRP A 511 -6.76 12.25 -2.60
N GLY A 512 -6.34 13.45 -2.27
CA GLY A 512 -6.92 14.21 -1.19
C GLY A 512 -6.87 15.71 -1.42
N MET A 513 -7.74 16.43 -0.72
CA MET A 513 -7.74 17.89 -0.67
C MET A 513 -8.10 18.39 0.72
N TYR A 514 -7.60 19.56 1.04
CA TYR A 514 -8.01 20.37 2.18
C TYR A 514 -9.15 21.31 1.76
N SER A 515 -10.16 21.46 2.61
CA SER A 515 -11.34 22.29 2.37
C SER A 515 -10.98 23.73 1.99
N GLY A 516 -11.72 24.30 1.02
CA GLY A 516 -11.39 25.55 0.35
C GLY A 516 -10.75 25.36 -1.02
N PHE A 517 -10.18 24.19 -1.30
CA PHE A 517 -9.70 23.86 -2.64
C PHE A 517 -10.83 23.86 -3.67
N GLU A 518 -11.99 23.30 -3.32
CA GLU A 518 -13.21 23.31 -4.15
C GLU A 518 -13.75 24.72 -4.42
N LEU A 519 -13.34 25.70 -3.61
CA LEU A 519 -13.69 27.12 -3.77
C LEU A 519 -12.59 27.91 -4.49
N CYS A 520 -11.51 27.25 -4.88
CA CYS A 520 -10.31 27.86 -5.47
C CYS A 520 -9.65 28.90 -4.52
N GLU A 521 -9.63 28.63 -3.22
CA GLU A 521 -8.93 29.47 -2.25
C GLU A 521 -7.41 29.43 -2.48
N SER A 522 -6.81 30.58 -2.81
CA SER A 522 -5.39 30.69 -3.15
C SER A 522 -4.65 31.77 -2.40
N ALA A 523 -5.32 32.55 -1.53
CA ALA A 523 -4.70 33.63 -0.79
C ALA A 523 -3.55 33.11 0.08
N ALA A 524 -2.35 33.67 -0.10
CA ALA A 524 -1.13 33.21 0.53
C ALA A 524 -0.39 34.33 1.26
N ILE A 525 0.46 33.95 2.22
CA ILE A 525 1.47 34.87 2.78
C ILE A 525 2.51 35.14 1.69
N ALA A 526 2.80 36.40 1.41
CA ALA A 526 3.68 36.81 0.34
C ALA A 526 5.02 36.05 0.34
N GLY A 527 5.34 35.40 -0.78
CA GLY A 527 6.58 34.64 -1.00
C GLY A 527 6.66 33.30 -0.25
N LYS A 528 5.54 32.81 0.28
CA LYS A 528 5.47 31.51 0.98
C LYS A 528 4.38 30.62 0.41
N GLU A 529 4.54 29.32 0.56
CA GLU A 529 3.49 28.33 0.29
C GLU A 529 2.58 28.12 1.51
N GLU A 530 2.27 29.18 2.23
CA GLU A 530 1.43 29.20 3.43
C GLU A 530 0.17 30.03 3.15
N TYR A 531 -1.00 29.53 3.57
CA TYR A 531 -2.25 30.28 3.44
C TYR A 531 -2.24 31.56 4.28
N LEU A 532 -2.72 32.67 3.70
CA LEU A 532 -3.06 33.86 4.45
C LEU A 532 -4.31 33.58 5.29
N ASP A 533 -4.30 34.03 6.54
CA ASP A 533 -5.37 33.78 7.51
C ASP A 533 -5.67 32.29 7.66
N SER A 534 -4.58 31.50 7.80
CA SER A 534 -4.64 30.04 7.88
C SER A 534 -5.58 29.57 8.99
N GLU A 535 -6.46 28.66 8.63
CA GLU A 535 -7.39 27.98 9.53
C GLU A 535 -6.70 27.18 10.65
N LYS A 536 -5.41 26.88 10.48
CA LYS A 536 -4.58 26.29 11.53
C LYS A 536 -4.47 27.16 12.79
N TYR A 537 -4.69 28.48 12.66
CA TYR A 537 -4.54 29.45 13.76
C TYR A 537 -5.80 30.26 14.05
N GLN A 538 -6.82 30.15 13.24
CA GLN A 538 -8.08 30.90 13.40
C GLN A 538 -9.27 30.13 12.82
N ILE A 539 -10.48 30.60 13.15
CA ILE A 539 -11.73 30.08 12.59
C ILE A 539 -11.95 30.71 11.21
N ARG A 540 -12.29 29.89 10.22
CA ARG A 540 -12.54 30.34 8.85
C ARG A 540 -13.92 29.89 8.37
N VAL A 541 -14.83 30.85 8.20
CA VAL A 541 -16.15 30.61 7.65
C VAL A 541 -16.07 30.58 6.13
N ARG A 542 -16.70 29.60 5.50
CA ARG A 542 -16.73 29.41 4.04
C ARG A 542 -18.13 29.41 3.49
N ASP A 543 -18.34 30.09 2.35
CA ASP A 543 -19.54 29.97 1.54
C ASP A 543 -19.31 28.93 0.44
N TYR A 544 -19.77 27.72 0.66
CA TYR A 544 -19.62 26.61 -0.29
C TYR A 544 -20.50 26.76 -1.55
N HIS A 545 -21.36 27.78 -1.61
CA HIS A 545 -22.14 28.14 -2.80
C HIS A 545 -21.53 29.31 -3.59
N ALA A 546 -20.39 29.80 -3.16
CA ALA A 546 -19.69 30.88 -3.84
C ALA A 546 -19.50 30.59 -5.35
N PRO A 547 -19.75 31.57 -6.23
CA PRO A 547 -19.59 31.37 -7.67
C PRO A 547 -18.12 31.13 -8.04
N GLY A 548 -17.88 30.33 -9.10
CA GLY A 548 -16.54 30.00 -9.56
C GLY A 548 -15.91 28.77 -8.87
N ASN A 549 -16.63 28.12 -7.93
CA ASN A 549 -16.19 26.86 -7.34
C ASN A 549 -16.05 25.74 -8.39
N ILE A 550 -15.40 24.63 -7.99
CA ILE A 550 -15.17 23.45 -8.83
C ILE A 550 -15.81 22.17 -8.24
N ILE A 551 -16.82 22.31 -7.40
CA ILE A 551 -17.50 21.20 -6.72
C ILE A 551 -18.08 20.19 -7.72
N ALA A 552 -18.71 20.68 -8.78
CA ALA A 552 -19.32 19.83 -9.81
C ALA A 552 -18.25 19.03 -10.60
N GLU A 553 -17.13 19.66 -10.89
CA GLU A 553 -16.00 19.03 -11.60
C GLU A 553 -15.32 17.96 -10.73
N ILE A 554 -15.14 18.21 -9.44
CA ILE A 554 -14.64 17.22 -8.48
C ILE A 554 -15.58 16.01 -8.43
N ALA A 555 -16.88 16.23 -8.29
CA ALA A 555 -17.87 15.17 -8.29
C ALA A 555 -17.85 14.35 -9.60
N GLN A 556 -17.68 15.02 -10.75
CA GLN A 556 -17.56 14.35 -12.04
C GLN A 556 -16.29 13.50 -12.14
N LEU A 557 -15.13 14.01 -11.72
CA LEU A 557 -13.87 13.28 -11.75
C LEU A 557 -13.90 12.06 -10.81
N ASN A 558 -14.45 12.19 -9.61
CA ASN A 558 -14.65 11.08 -8.68
C ASN A 558 -15.61 10.02 -9.26
N ARG A 559 -16.63 10.40 -10.00
CA ARG A 559 -17.53 9.47 -10.70
C ARG A 559 -16.78 8.70 -11.79
N ILE A 560 -16.00 9.40 -12.62
CA ILE A 560 -15.21 8.79 -13.70
C ILE A 560 -14.26 7.73 -13.13
N ARG A 561 -13.51 8.05 -12.07
CA ARG A 561 -12.55 7.10 -11.50
C ARG A 561 -13.20 5.88 -10.85
N ARG A 562 -14.39 6.03 -10.24
CA ARG A 562 -15.17 4.91 -9.69
C ARG A 562 -15.68 3.96 -10.77
N GLN A 563 -15.98 4.47 -11.95
CA GLN A 563 -16.48 3.69 -13.08
C GLN A 563 -15.37 2.98 -13.87
N ASN A 564 -14.10 3.33 -13.64
CA ASN A 564 -12.97 2.83 -14.42
C ASN A 564 -11.93 2.15 -13.52
N PRO A 565 -11.89 0.80 -13.45
CA PRO A 565 -10.92 0.07 -12.65
C PRO A 565 -9.45 0.47 -12.89
N ALA A 566 -9.08 0.85 -14.11
CA ALA A 566 -7.74 1.33 -14.44
C ALA A 566 -7.33 2.60 -13.66
N LEU A 567 -8.29 3.38 -13.16
CA LEU A 567 -8.07 4.60 -12.37
C LEU A 567 -8.08 4.34 -10.85
N GLN A 568 -8.36 3.09 -10.43
CA GLN A 568 -8.47 2.72 -9.01
C GLN A 568 -7.13 2.28 -8.38
N THR A 569 -6.04 2.56 -9.05
CA THR A 569 -4.68 2.32 -8.59
C THR A 569 -3.74 3.34 -9.22
N HIS A 570 -2.55 3.56 -8.63
CA HIS A 570 -1.48 4.33 -9.28
C HIS A 570 -0.78 3.52 -10.39
N LEU A 571 -0.91 2.20 -10.38
CA LEU A 571 -0.28 1.30 -11.35
C LEU A 571 -0.93 1.38 -12.74
N GLY A 572 -0.27 0.78 -13.73
CA GLY A 572 -0.74 0.74 -15.11
C GLY A 572 -0.58 2.05 -15.88
N PHE A 573 0.19 2.99 -15.36
CA PHE A 573 0.54 4.25 -16.03
C PHE A 573 1.49 4.02 -17.20
N LYS A 574 1.22 4.72 -18.31
CA LYS A 574 2.11 4.77 -19.47
C LYS A 574 2.05 6.16 -20.11
N PRO A 575 3.15 6.93 -20.14
CA PRO A 575 3.18 8.19 -20.86
C PRO A 575 3.19 7.94 -22.38
N TYR A 576 2.51 8.80 -23.12
CA TYR A 576 2.51 8.84 -24.58
C TYR A 576 3.07 10.15 -25.09
N LEU A 577 3.56 10.13 -26.32
CA LEU A 577 4.10 11.31 -26.98
C LEU A 577 3.01 12.35 -27.24
N ALA A 578 3.24 13.56 -26.76
CA ALA A 578 2.55 14.78 -27.16
C ALA A 578 3.62 15.81 -27.56
N TRP A 579 3.46 16.45 -28.72
CA TRP A 579 4.47 17.39 -29.23
C TRP A 579 4.47 18.74 -28.48
N ASN A 580 3.35 19.07 -27.82
CA ASN A 580 3.24 20.26 -27.00
C ASN A 580 3.68 19.96 -25.56
N ASP A 581 4.62 20.73 -25.04
CA ASP A 581 5.15 20.55 -23.68
C ASP A 581 4.14 20.88 -22.58
N ASN A 582 3.11 21.64 -22.91
CA ASN A 582 1.98 21.91 -22.01
C ASN A 582 0.88 20.85 -22.06
N ILE A 583 1.04 19.75 -22.79
CA ILE A 583 0.08 18.65 -22.80
C ILE A 583 0.72 17.40 -22.22
N LEU A 584 0.23 16.95 -21.07
CA LEU A 584 0.52 15.62 -20.53
C LEU A 584 -0.49 14.63 -21.11
N TYR A 585 0.00 13.64 -21.86
CA TYR A 585 -0.81 12.60 -22.47
C TYR A 585 -0.35 11.23 -21.97
N PHE A 586 -1.25 10.48 -21.35
CA PHE A 586 -0.93 9.17 -20.80
C PHE A 586 -2.12 8.21 -20.85
N GLY A 587 -1.83 6.92 -20.72
CA GLY A 587 -2.81 5.86 -20.55
C GLY A 587 -2.75 5.26 -19.14
N LYS A 588 -3.90 4.81 -18.67
CA LYS A 588 -4.05 3.95 -17.49
C LYS A 588 -4.73 2.68 -17.94
N ARG A 589 -4.24 1.52 -17.51
CA ARG A 589 -4.80 0.22 -17.89
C ARG A 589 -4.78 -0.78 -16.75
N THR A 590 -5.77 -1.67 -16.73
CA THR A 590 -5.74 -2.85 -15.87
C THR A 590 -4.71 -3.88 -16.37
N ALA A 591 -4.23 -4.75 -15.49
CA ALA A 591 -3.24 -5.77 -15.87
C ALA A 591 -3.78 -6.77 -16.92
N ASP A 592 -5.08 -7.07 -16.86
CA ASP A 592 -5.79 -7.94 -17.79
C ASP A 592 -6.27 -7.24 -19.09
N LEU A 593 -5.99 -5.94 -19.22
CA LEU A 593 -6.40 -5.07 -20.32
C LEU A 593 -7.93 -4.95 -20.51
N SER A 594 -8.72 -5.32 -19.51
CA SER A 594 -10.19 -5.22 -19.56
C SER A 594 -10.71 -3.78 -19.49
N ASN A 595 -9.90 -2.85 -18.95
CA ASN A 595 -10.20 -1.43 -18.89
C ASN A 595 -8.97 -0.61 -19.25
N PHE A 596 -9.17 0.35 -20.14
CA PHE A 596 -8.13 1.26 -20.60
C PHE A 596 -8.67 2.69 -20.74
N VAL A 597 -8.00 3.65 -20.12
CA VAL A 597 -8.37 5.06 -20.12
C VAL A 597 -7.21 5.89 -20.68
N LEU A 598 -7.50 6.73 -21.67
CA LEU A 598 -6.58 7.74 -22.17
C LEU A 598 -6.89 9.09 -21.52
N VAL A 599 -5.86 9.75 -21.05
CA VAL A 599 -5.96 11.03 -20.34
C VAL A 599 -5.04 12.05 -21.04
N ALA A 600 -5.61 13.17 -21.43
CA ALA A 600 -4.86 14.33 -21.94
C ALA A 600 -5.21 15.54 -21.07
N VAL A 601 -4.21 16.14 -20.44
CA VAL A 601 -4.36 17.30 -19.56
C VAL A 601 -3.54 18.45 -20.13
N SER A 602 -4.19 19.60 -20.33
CA SER A 602 -3.46 20.86 -20.52
C SER A 602 -2.86 21.28 -19.20
N LEU A 603 -1.56 21.55 -19.17
CA LEU A 603 -0.82 22.04 -18.00
C LEU A 603 -0.72 23.56 -17.99
N ASP A 604 -1.24 24.23 -19.02
CA ASP A 604 -1.28 25.67 -19.18
C ASP A 604 -2.61 26.19 -18.62
N PRO A 605 -2.56 27.01 -17.55
CA PRO A 605 -3.77 27.54 -16.88
C PRO A 605 -4.62 28.46 -17.74
#